data_0726dae90a9b8b820ea079f62f54689c
#
_entry.id   0726dae90a9b8b820ea079f62f54689c
#
_cell.length_a   1.000
_cell.length_b   1.000
_cell.length_c   1.000
_cell.angle_alpha   90.00
_cell.angle_beta   90.00
_cell.angle_gamma   90.00
#
_symmetry.space_group_name_H-M   'P 1'
#
loop_
_entity.id
_entity.type
_entity.pdbx_description
1 polymer ?
#
loop_
_entity_poly.entity_id
_entity_poly.type
_entity_poly.pdbx_seq_one_letter_code
_entity_poly.pdbx_strand_id
1 'polypeptide(L)'
;WRSGALGSMSVTMLTYPRNYEGSITIIGEKGTARVGGGAVNKIEHWEFEDKQDYDGQIQDASYDTTSVYGFGHPFYYKNIIDVLQGKAEPETDGREGLKSLEVLIAAYLSARDGRTVSLPLEY
;
A
#
# COMPACT_ATOMS: atom_id res chain seq x y z
N TRP A 1 -7.49 8.35 11.95
CA TRP A 1 -6.83 7.44 12.91
C TRP A 1 -6.88 8.04 14.32
N ARG A 2 -6.68 7.19 15.34
CA ARG A 2 -6.65 7.65 16.74
C ARG A 2 -5.50 8.63 17.02
N SER A 3 -4.45 8.62 16.22
CA SER A 3 -3.35 9.58 16.27
C SER A 3 -3.72 10.98 15.77
N GLY A 4 -4.89 11.17 15.18
CA GLY A 4 -5.31 12.39 14.50
C GLY A 4 -4.98 12.42 13.01
N ALA A 5 -4.23 11.43 12.49
CA ALA A 5 -3.96 11.33 11.06
C ALA A 5 -5.27 11.11 10.28
N LEU A 6 -5.37 11.75 9.12
CA LEU A 6 -6.51 11.65 8.21
C LEU A 6 -6.10 10.94 6.94
N GLY A 7 -7.05 10.38 6.22
CA GLY A 7 -6.81 9.77 4.92
C GLY A 7 -8.07 9.75 4.08
N SER A 8 -7.87 9.65 2.78
CA SER A 8 -8.94 9.42 1.81
C SER A 8 -8.58 8.22 0.94
N MET A 9 -9.57 7.48 0.52
CA MET A 9 -9.42 6.35 -0.37
C MET A 9 -10.42 6.48 -1.52
N SER A 10 -9.94 6.36 -2.75
CA SER A 10 -10.78 6.34 -3.95
C SER A 10 -10.47 5.07 -4.73
N VAL A 11 -11.49 4.29 -5.04
CA VAL A 11 -11.33 3.03 -5.76
C VAL A 11 -12.40 2.93 -6.84
N THR A 12 -11.99 2.53 -8.03
CA THR A 12 -12.90 2.21 -9.13
C THR A 12 -12.34 1.08 -9.99
N MET A 13 -13.22 0.26 -10.55
CA MET A 13 -12.90 -0.74 -11.56
C MET A 13 -13.39 -0.32 -12.96
N LEU A 14 -13.93 0.88 -13.10
CA LEU A 14 -14.58 1.38 -14.32
C LEU A 14 -13.69 2.36 -15.09
N THR A 15 -12.40 2.09 -15.17
CA THR A 15 -11.47 2.92 -15.93
C THR A 15 -11.36 2.44 -17.39
N TYR A 16 -11.41 3.37 -18.33
CA TYR A 16 -11.27 3.11 -19.77
C TYR A 16 -10.04 3.86 -20.31
N PRO A 17 -9.28 3.27 -21.21
CA PRO A 17 -9.39 1.91 -21.81
C PRO A 17 -8.67 0.81 -21.02
N ARG A 18 -8.06 1.16 -19.89
CA ARG A 18 -7.24 0.26 -19.03
C ARG A 18 -7.14 0.85 -17.63
N ASN A 19 -6.49 0.14 -16.72
CA ASN A 19 -6.09 0.71 -15.44
C ASN A 19 -5.36 2.03 -15.66
N TYR A 20 -5.82 3.04 -14.94
CA TYR A 20 -5.27 4.39 -15.05
C TYR A 20 -4.16 4.60 -14.04
N GLU A 21 -4.44 4.32 -12.77
CA GLU A 21 -3.56 4.63 -11.67
C GLU A 21 -3.75 3.65 -10.51
N GLY A 22 -2.63 3.25 -9.90
CA GLY A 22 -2.60 2.76 -8.54
C GLY A 22 -1.59 3.60 -7.77
N SER A 23 -2.02 4.32 -6.74
CA SER A 23 -1.11 5.21 -6.01
C SER A 23 -1.37 5.25 -4.52
N ILE A 24 -0.31 5.56 -3.78
CA ILE A 24 -0.35 5.85 -2.35
C ILE A 24 0.45 7.14 -2.15
N THR A 25 -0.17 8.15 -1.52
CA THR A 25 0.50 9.37 -1.11
C THR A 25 0.48 9.47 0.40
N ILE A 26 1.64 9.69 0.99
CA ILE A 26 1.81 9.93 2.42
C ILE A 26 2.35 11.34 2.58
N ILE A 27 1.63 12.17 3.33
CA ILE A 27 2.01 13.54 3.67
C ILE A 27 2.24 13.55 5.19
N GLY A 28 3.48 13.75 5.59
CA GLY A 28 3.89 13.82 6.98
C GLY A 28 4.44 15.20 7.33
N GLU A 29 4.66 15.44 8.61
CA GLU A 29 5.23 16.71 9.11
C GLU A 29 6.66 16.95 8.59
N LYS A 30 7.42 15.87 8.35
CA LYS A 30 8.83 15.91 7.97
C LYS A 30 9.11 15.37 6.57
N GLY A 31 8.09 15.14 5.77
CA GLY A 31 8.29 14.69 4.41
C GLY A 31 7.04 14.21 3.71
N THR A 32 7.18 14.06 2.42
CA THR A 32 6.12 13.57 1.55
C THR A 32 6.67 12.50 0.62
N ALA A 33 5.94 11.41 0.49
CA ALA A 33 6.24 10.35 -0.46
C ALA A 33 4.99 10.02 -1.29
N ARG A 34 5.17 9.78 -2.58
CA ARG A 34 4.15 9.27 -3.48
C ARG A 34 4.71 8.14 -4.32
N VAL A 35 4.06 7.01 -4.23
CA VAL A 35 4.26 5.89 -5.15
C VAL A 35 3.03 5.80 -6.03
N GLY A 36 3.22 5.75 -7.34
CA GLY A 36 2.14 5.78 -8.32
C GLY A 36 2.39 4.87 -9.51
N GLY A 37 1.87 5.25 -10.67
CA GLY A 37 1.91 4.43 -11.88
C GLY A 37 0.72 3.46 -11.98
N GLY A 38 0.68 2.66 -13.02
CA GLY A 38 -0.41 1.70 -13.26
C GLY A 38 -0.41 0.47 -12.35
N ALA A 39 0.69 0.22 -11.65
CA ALA A 39 0.91 -0.95 -10.79
C ALA A 39 1.62 -0.59 -9.46
N VAL A 40 1.48 0.65 -8.99
CA VAL A 40 2.22 1.17 -7.81
C VAL A 40 3.74 0.96 -7.98
N ASN A 41 4.25 1.22 -9.17
CA ASN A 41 5.58 0.85 -9.64
C ASN A 41 6.49 2.04 -9.95
N LYS A 42 6.06 3.25 -9.64
CA LYS A 42 6.82 4.48 -9.85
C LYS A 42 6.92 5.29 -8.58
N ILE A 43 8.12 5.73 -8.25
CA ILE A 43 8.31 6.75 -7.23
C ILE A 43 8.08 8.11 -7.89
N GLU A 44 6.94 8.74 -7.61
CA GLU A 44 6.54 10.01 -8.22
C GLU A 44 6.97 11.21 -7.40
N HIS A 45 7.08 11.04 -6.08
CA HIS A 45 7.55 12.06 -5.17
C HIS A 45 8.27 11.43 -3.98
N TRP A 46 9.39 12.02 -3.59
CA TRP A 46 10.19 11.58 -2.45
C TRP A 46 10.96 12.77 -1.89
N GLU A 47 10.47 13.36 -0.82
CA GLU A 47 11.08 14.53 -0.21
C GLU A 47 10.92 14.47 1.32
N PHE A 48 12.05 14.52 2.03
CA PHE A 48 12.11 14.46 3.48
C PHE A 48 13.08 15.50 4.03
N GLU A 49 12.78 16.00 5.25
CA GLU A 49 13.65 16.92 5.98
C GLU A 49 14.99 16.21 6.31
N ASP A 50 14.90 15.01 6.86
CA ASP A 50 16.05 14.18 7.21
C ASP A 50 16.48 13.35 6.00
N LYS A 51 17.58 13.76 5.36
CA LYS A 51 18.13 13.05 4.19
C LYS A 51 18.78 11.72 4.60
N GLN A 52 18.58 10.72 3.76
CA GLN A 52 19.17 9.38 3.92
C GLN A 52 20.13 9.08 2.78
N ASP A 53 21.11 8.22 3.02
CA ASP A 53 22.12 7.87 2.03
C ASP A 53 21.52 7.27 0.74
N TYR A 54 20.35 6.62 0.85
CA TYR A 54 19.66 6.02 -0.30
C TYR A 54 18.76 6.98 -1.08
N ASP A 55 18.52 8.22 -0.61
CA ASP A 55 17.59 9.16 -1.27
C ASP A 55 17.99 9.45 -2.73
N GLY A 56 19.29 9.49 -3.00
CA GLY A 56 19.81 9.69 -4.35
C GLY A 56 19.52 8.54 -5.31
N GLN A 57 19.23 7.36 -4.80
CA GLN A 57 18.99 6.12 -5.57
C GLN A 57 17.52 5.70 -5.55
N ILE A 58 16.65 6.41 -4.83
CA ILE A 58 15.26 5.99 -4.62
C ILE A 58 14.51 5.83 -5.95
N GLN A 59 14.85 6.61 -6.97
CA GLN A 59 14.25 6.54 -8.30
C GLN A 59 14.55 5.21 -9.02
N ASP A 60 15.65 4.53 -8.66
CA ASP A 60 16.03 3.24 -9.22
C ASP A 60 15.06 2.12 -8.81
N ALA A 61 14.26 2.35 -7.75
CA ALA A 61 13.16 1.47 -7.38
C ALA A 61 11.96 1.54 -8.34
N SER A 62 11.91 2.56 -9.22
CA SER A 62 10.89 2.66 -10.25
C SER A 62 11.18 1.72 -11.40
N TYR A 63 10.15 1.05 -11.91
CA TYR A 63 10.29 0.13 -13.04
C TYR A 63 9.10 0.21 -13.99
N ASP A 64 9.28 -0.24 -15.22
CA ASP A 64 8.22 -0.35 -16.21
C ASP A 64 7.59 -1.75 -16.18
N THR A 65 6.27 -1.79 -16.29
CA THR A 65 5.51 -3.04 -16.37
C THR A 65 4.24 -2.85 -17.19
N THR A 66 3.86 -3.89 -17.89
CA THR A 66 2.56 -4.00 -18.56
C THR A 66 1.55 -4.77 -17.71
N SER A 67 1.99 -5.36 -16.60
CA SER A 67 1.15 -6.09 -15.66
C SER A 67 0.70 -5.18 -14.51
N VAL A 68 -0.56 -5.24 -14.17
CA VAL A 68 -1.11 -4.55 -12.99
C VAL A 68 -0.58 -5.12 -11.67
N TYR A 69 0.04 -6.28 -11.70
CA TYR A 69 0.60 -6.95 -10.51
C TYR A 69 2.08 -6.59 -10.28
N GLY A 70 2.72 -5.91 -11.23
CA GLY A 70 4.16 -5.61 -11.12
C GLY A 70 5.03 -6.86 -10.99
N PHE A 71 6.12 -6.74 -10.25
CA PHE A 71 7.11 -7.83 -10.03
C PHE A 71 7.23 -8.25 -8.56
N GLY A 72 6.27 -7.93 -7.71
CA GLY A 72 6.31 -8.21 -6.27
C GLY A 72 6.15 -9.70 -5.91
N HIS A 73 5.41 -10.48 -6.70
CA HIS A 73 5.09 -11.87 -6.37
C HIS A 73 6.32 -12.78 -6.13
N PRO A 74 7.41 -12.73 -6.92
CA PRO A 74 8.58 -13.56 -6.66
C PRO A 74 9.19 -13.33 -5.28
N PHE A 75 9.25 -12.08 -4.82
CA PHE A 75 9.77 -11.73 -3.49
C PHE A 75 8.86 -12.26 -2.38
N TYR A 76 7.55 -12.11 -2.54
CA TYR A 76 6.57 -12.64 -1.62
C TYR A 76 6.67 -14.16 -1.48
N TYR A 77 6.70 -14.89 -2.59
CA TYR A 77 6.85 -16.36 -2.56
C TYR A 77 8.21 -16.78 -2.01
N LYS A 78 9.27 -16.02 -2.27
CA LYS A 78 10.57 -16.30 -1.68
C LYS A 78 10.52 -16.19 -0.16
N ASN A 79 9.89 -15.14 0.39
CA ASN A 79 9.73 -15.00 1.83
C ASN A 79 8.93 -16.18 2.41
N ILE A 80 7.82 -16.60 1.78
CA ILE A 80 7.05 -17.78 2.22
C ILE A 80 7.93 -19.03 2.30
N ILE A 81 8.73 -19.29 1.26
CA ILE A 81 9.62 -20.46 1.23
C ILE A 81 10.67 -20.37 2.33
N ASP A 82 11.27 -19.22 2.53
CA ASP A 82 12.29 -19.01 3.56
C ASP A 82 11.70 -19.19 4.97
N VAL A 83 10.47 -18.73 5.22
CA VAL A 83 9.73 -18.96 6.47
C VAL A 83 9.46 -20.44 6.71
N LEU A 84 8.95 -21.15 5.69
CA LEU A 84 8.69 -22.58 5.78
C LEU A 84 9.97 -23.40 6.03
N GLN A 85 11.12 -22.91 5.62
CA GLN A 85 12.43 -23.51 5.86
C GLN A 85 13.08 -23.06 7.18
N GLY A 86 12.43 -22.21 7.95
CA GLY A 86 12.96 -21.68 9.21
C GLY A 86 14.11 -20.69 9.04
N LYS A 87 14.23 -20.03 7.87
CA LYS A 87 15.30 -19.10 7.52
C LYS A 87 14.93 -17.63 7.69
N ALA A 88 13.64 -17.33 7.78
CA ALA A 88 13.11 -15.98 7.91
C ALA A 88 11.81 -15.96 8.71
N GLU A 89 11.41 -14.77 9.15
CA GLU A 89 10.07 -14.50 9.67
C GLU A 89 9.17 -14.02 8.52
N PRO A 90 7.83 -14.18 8.65
CA PRO A 90 6.90 -13.69 7.64
C PRO A 90 6.90 -12.17 7.61
N GLU A 91 7.15 -11.58 6.45
CA GLU A 91 7.03 -10.13 6.23
C GLU A 91 5.58 -9.63 6.33
N THR A 92 4.64 -10.49 5.93
CA THR A 92 3.20 -10.24 6.04
C THR A 92 2.52 -11.52 6.49
N ASP A 93 2.08 -11.57 7.73
CA ASP A 93 1.34 -12.69 8.28
C ASP A 93 -0.19 -12.51 8.15
N GLY A 94 -0.95 -13.50 8.62
CA GLY A 94 -2.41 -13.45 8.57
C GLY A 94 -3.02 -12.33 9.42
N ARG A 95 -2.33 -11.84 10.45
CA ARG A 95 -2.81 -10.73 11.29
C ARG A 95 -2.66 -9.40 10.57
N GLU A 96 -1.57 -9.21 9.83
CA GLU A 96 -1.40 -8.03 8.96
C GLU A 96 -2.42 -8.06 7.82
N GLY A 97 -2.68 -9.24 7.24
CA GLY A 97 -3.73 -9.42 6.25
C GLY A 97 -5.12 -9.08 6.80
N LEU A 98 -5.40 -9.47 8.06
CA LEU A 98 -6.67 -9.14 8.73
C LEU A 98 -6.86 -7.63 8.88
N LYS A 99 -5.84 -6.88 9.27
CA LYS A 99 -5.91 -5.41 9.39
C LYS A 99 -6.30 -4.75 8.06
N SER A 100 -5.72 -5.21 6.96
CA SER A 100 -6.05 -4.71 5.62
C SER A 100 -7.49 -5.06 5.23
N LEU A 101 -7.93 -6.28 5.54
CA LEU A 101 -9.30 -6.74 5.26
C LEU A 101 -10.32 -5.95 6.09
N GLU A 102 -10.04 -5.66 7.36
CA GLU A 102 -10.93 -4.87 8.22
C GLU A 102 -11.18 -3.46 7.66
N VAL A 103 -10.16 -2.80 7.11
CA VAL A 103 -10.32 -1.49 6.46
C VAL A 103 -11.29 -1.60 5.28
N LEU A 104 -11.15 -2.63 4.45
CA LEU A 104 -12.04 -2.88 3.33
C LEU A 104 -13.48 -3.13 3.78
N ILE A 105 -13.67 -4.03 4.75
CA ILE A 105 -15.00 -4.35 5.30
C ILE A 105 -15.63 -3.11 5.93
N ALA A 106 -14.87 -2.32 6.70
CA ALA A 106 -15.37 -1.09 7.31
C ALA A 106 -15.83 -0.07 6.26
N ALA A 107 -15.12 0.04 5.13
CA ALA A 107 -15.52 0.90 4.02
C ALA A 107 -16.87 0.45 3.43
N TYR A 108 -17.06 -0.86 3.20
CA TYR A 108 -18.33 -1.41 2.72
C TYR A 108 -19.48 -1.19 3.73
N LEU A 109 -19.22 -1.43 5.01
CA LEU A 109 -20.23 -1.20 6.07
C LEU A 109 -20.60 0.27 6.16
N SER A 110 -19.62 1.17 6.10
CA SER A 110 -19.85 2.62 6.12
C SER A 110 -20.68 3.07 4.92
N ALA A 111 -20.34 2.60 3.72
CA ALA A 111 -21.07 2.94 2.50
C ALA A 111 -22.51 2.38 2.51
N ARG A 112 -22.70 1.14 2.97
CA ARG A 112 -24.01 0.49 3.05
C ARG A 112 -24.93 1.18 4.04
N ASP A 113 -24.40 1.49 5.22
CA ASP A 113 -25.21 1.93 6.38
C ASP A 113 -25.24 3.45 6.55
N GLY A 114 -24.47 4.20 5.75
CA GLY A 114 -24.36 5.66 5.82
C GLY A 114 -23.83 6.17 7.17
N ARG A 115 -22.95 5.41 7.83
CA ARG A 115 -22.44 5.72 9.17
C ARG A 115 -20.93 5.56 9.27
N THR A 116 -20.35 6.19 10.28
CA THR A 116 -18.96 5.95 10.66
C THR A 116 -18.81 4.54 11.24
N VAL A 117 -17.77 3.85 10.84
CA VAL A 117 -17.38 2.52 11.35
C VAL A 117 -16.03 2.65 12.05
N SER A 118 -15.98 2.23 13.30
CA SER A 118 -14.74 2.21 14.09
C SER A 118 -13.95 0.94 13.83
N LEU A 119 -12.63 1.04 13.92
CA LEU A 119 -11.70 -0.09 13.85
C LEU A 119 -10.95 -0.26 15.18
N PRO A 120 -10.59 -1.50 15.57
CA PRO A 120 -10.90 -2.77 14.89
C PRO A 120 -12.39 -3.08 14.90
N LEU A 121 -12.82 -3.95 13.98
CA LEU A 121 -14.20 -4.44 13.92
C LEU A 121 -14.47 -5.40 15.10
N GLU A 122 -15.68 -5.34 15.64
CA GLU A 122 -16.19 -6.32 16.60
C GLU A 122 -16.92 -7.43 15.82
N TYR A 123 -16.54 -8.68 16.06
CA TYR A 123 -17.08 -9.88 15.40
C TYR A 123 -18.02 -10.65 16.34
#